data_c0fa3bc5092318527e66b5f8f792c944
#
_entry.id   c0fa3bc5092318527e66b5f8f792c944
#
_cell.length_a   1.000
_cell.length_b   1.000
_cell.length_c   1.000
_cell.angle_alpha   90.00
_cell.angle_beta   90.00
_cell.angle_gamma   90.00
#
_symmetry.space_group_name_H-M   'P 1'
#
loop_
_entity.id
_entity.type
_entity.pdbx_description
1 polymer ?
#
loop_
_entity_poly.entity_id
_entity_poly.type
_entity_poly.pdbx_seq_one_letter_code
_entity_poly.pdbx_strand_id
1 'polypeptide(L)'
;VGASLYDPINVYKCQGPDIGVVDGPFEYLTIAGVKLPLPFTTRMTVVRLSNDDLFVHSPIKFAATLAEELRNLGRIRHLVSPNQFHYAHIGEWSKVFPEAITWASPRVRQRALARHADVTFTRDLEIKPPEAWRQDIDQMLFPGGYFKEFIFFH
;
A
#
# COMPACT_ATOMS: atom_id res chain seq x y z
N VAL A 1 -4.64 15.93 -23.41
CA VAL A 1 -5.40 15.76 -22.15
C VAL A 1 -4.36 15.36 -21.12
N GLY A 2 -4.05 16.27 -20.17
CA GLY A 2 -3.12 15.97 -19.06
C GLY A 2 -3.81 15.13 -17.99
N ALA A 3 -3.05 14.30 -17.26
CA ALA A 3 -3.55 13.64 -16.06
C ALA A 3 -3.89 14.72 -15.00
N SER A 4 -4.98 14.54 -14.26
CA SER A 4 -5.36 15.41 -13.14
C SER A 4 -5.33 14.62 -11.83
N LEU A 5 -5.03 15.29 -10.72
CA LEU A 5 -5.13 14.70 -9.39
C LEU A 5 -6.59 14.57 -8.95
N TYR A 6 -6.86 13.63 -8.07
CA TYR A 6 -8.15 13.46 -7.39
C TYR A 6 -8.15 14.27 -6.09
N ASP A 7 -8.24 15.58 -6.21
CA ASP A 7 -8.20 16.49 -5.05
C ASP A 7 -9.38 16.30 -4.08
N PRO A 8 -9.14 16.53 -2.78
CA PRO A 8 -7.84 16.80 -2.15
C PRO A 8 -6.98 15.53 -2.08
N ILE A 9 -5.65 15.69 -2.23
CA ILE A 9 -4.67 14.61 -2.01
C ILE A 9 -4.25 14.55 -0.55
N ASN A 10 -3.69 13.40 -0.12
CA ASN A 10 -3.18 13.15 1.23
C ASN A 10 -4.24 13.37 2.34
N VAL A 11 -5.50 13.11 2.02
CA VAL A 11 -6.65 13.18 2.93
C VAL A 11 -7.41 11.86 2.86
N TYR A 12 -7.80 11.32 4.01
CA TYR A 12 -8.62 10.12 4.07
C TYR A 12 -10.05 10.42 3.61
N LYS A 13 -10.52 9.67 2.63
CA LYS A 13 -11.85 9.77 2.05
C LYS A 13 -12.64 8.52 2.40
N CYS A 14 -13.52 8.62 3.39
CA CYS A 14 -14.39 7.52 3.80
C CYS A 14 -15.24 7.03 2.63
N GLN A 15 -15.26 5.72 2.40
CA GLN A 15 -16.06 5.06 1.37
C GLN A 15 -17.13 4.14 1.98
N GLY A 16 -16.94 3.76 3.24
CA GLY A 16 -17.82 2.91 4.02
C GLY A 16 -17.47 2.96 5.49
N PRO A 17 -18.15 2.21 6.35
CA PRO A 17 -17.94 2.27 7.80
C PRO A 17 -16.48 2.07 8.23
N ASP A 18 -15.79 1.13 7.60
CA ASP A 18 -14.44 0.73 8.00
C ASP A 18 -13.44 0.77 6.83
N ILE A 19 -13.81 1.40 5.72
CA ILE A 19 -12.98 1.48 4.52
C ILE A 19 -12.96 2.90 3.94
N GLY A 20 -11.78 3.33 3.52
CA GLY A 20 -11.60 4.58 2.79
C GLY A 20 -10.38 4.55 1.89
N VAL A 21 -10.25 5.58 1.10
CA VAL A 21 -9.14 5.75 0.15
C VAL A 21 -8.42 7.07 0.40
N VAL A 22 -7.15 7.10 0.04
CA VAL A 22 -6.35 8.33 0.01
C VAL A 22 -5.70 8.45 -1.35
N ASP A 23 -5.97 9.53 -2.04
CA ASP A 23 -5.27 9.87 -3.28
C ASP A 23 -3.96 10.56 -2.96
N GLY A 24 -2.91 10.16 -3.67
CA GLY A 24 -1.56 10.71 -3.50
C GLY A 24 -1.14 11.63 -4.64
N PRO A 25 0.08 12.18 -4.55
CA PRO A 25 0.65 13.00 -5.60
C PRO A 25 0.92 12.19 -6.87
N PHE A 26 1.26 12.90 -7.94
CA PHE A 26 1.78 12.25 -9.15
C PHE A 26 3.09 11.53 -8.86
N GLU A 27 3.17 10.34 -9.40
CA GLU A 27 4.42 9.59 -9.55
C GLU A 27 4.78 9.44 -11.03
N TYR A 28 6.03 9.11 -11.29
CA TYR A 28 6.54 8.97 -12.64
C TYR A 28 7.20 7.60 -12.82
N LEU A 29 6.89 6.94 -13.90
CA LEU A 29 7.52 5.68 -14.23
C LEU A 29 9.00 5.90 -14.52
N THR A 30 9.86 5.09 -13.88
CA THR A 30 11.30 5.08 -14.13
C THR A 30 11.69 3.73 -14.72
N ILE A 31 12.24 3.74 -15.93
CA ILE A 31 12.74 2.54 -16.62
C ILE A 31 14.25 2.71 -16.83
N ALA A 32 15.04 1.72 -16.40
CA ALA A 32 16.51 1.74 -16.50
C ALA A 32 17.17 3.04 -16.00
N GLY A 33 16.63 3.61 -14.91
CA GLY A 33 17.13 4.87 -14.34
C GLY A 33 16.64 6.15 -15.03
N VAL A 34 15.89 6.04 -16.13
CA VAL A 34 15.33 7.18 -16.86
C VAL A 34 13.90 7.42 -16.40
N LYS A 35 13.63 8.62 -15.89
CA LYS A 35 12.28 9.08 -15.54
C LYS A 35 11.52 9.42 -16.82
N LEU A 36 10.44 8.71 -17.07
CA LEU A 36 9.58 8.96 -18.24
C LEU A 36 8.62 10.12 -17.96
N PRO A 37 8.28 10.94 -18.97
CA PRO A 37 7.32 12.04 -18.83
C PRO A 37 5.87 11.55 -18.84
N LEU A 38 5.61 10.45 -18.14
CA LEU A 38 4.30 9.82 -18.01
C LEU A 38 3.88 9.83 -16.55
N PRO A 39 3.20 10.91 -16.09
CA PRO A 39 2.68 10.96 -14.74
C PRO A 39 1.50 9.99 -14.58
N PHE A 40 1.42 9.36 -13.43
CA PHE A 40 0.25 8.60 -12.99
C PHE A 40 -0.14 8.98 -11.57
N THR A 41 -1.41 8.87 -11.27
CA THR A 41 -1.94 9.12 -9.93
C THR A 41 -1.70 7.91 -9.04
N THR A 42 -1.49 8.16 -7.75
CA THR A 42 -1.34 7.11 -6.75
C THR A 42 -2.55 7.09 -5.83
N ARG A 43 -2.90 5.92 -5.34
CA ARG A 43 -3.98 5.73 -4.37
C ARG A 43 -3.63 4.60 -3.43
N MET A 44 -3.91 4.79 -2.15
CA MET A 44 -3.93 3.72 -1.17
C MET A 44 -5.34 3.50 -0.65
N THR A 45 -5.62 2.29 -0.21
CA THR A 45 -6.84 1.94 0.49
C THR A 45 -6.50 1.62 1.94
N VAL A 46 -7.33 2.10 2.85
CA VAL A 46 -7.20 1.87 4.28
C VAL A 46 -8.46 1.17 4.77
N VAL A 47 -8.29 0.01 5.38
CA VAL A 47 -9.36 -0.73 6.04
C VAL A 47 -9.08 -0.78 7.54
N ARG A 48 -10.06 -0.42 8.36
CA ARG A 48 -10.02 -0.61 9.80
C ARG A 48 -10.56 -1.99 10.11
N LEU A 49 -9.73 -2.83 10.70
CA LEU A 49 -10.08 -4.18 11.12
C LEU A 49 -10.89 -4.15 12.41
N SER A 50 -11.57 -5.24 12.71
CA SER A 50 -12.41 -5.40 13.92
C SER A 50 -11.65 -5.21 15.24
N ASN A 51 -10.32 -5.30 15.23
CA ASN A 51 -9.45 -5.06 16.39
C ASN A 51 -8.81 -3.65 16.42
N ASP A 52 -9.35 -2.70 15.64
CA ASP A 52 -8.85 -1.34 15.44
C ASP A 52 -7.47 -1.20 14.82
N ASP A 53 -6.92 -2.29 14.26
CA ASP A 53 -5.73 -2.22 13.43
C ASP A 53 -6.07 -1.70 12.02
N LEU A 54 -5.20 -0.89 11.45
CA LEU A 54 -5.33 -0.44 10.08
C LEU A 54 -4.55 -1.35 9.13
N PHE A 55 -5.26 -1.86 8.13
CA PHE A 55 -4.71 -2.51 6.95
C PHE A 55 -4.55 -1.45 5.85
N VAL A 56 -3.30 -1.11 5.53
CA VAL A 56 -2.96 -0.07 4.55
C VAL A 56 -2.45 -0.76 3.28
N HIS A 57 -3.29 -0.78 2.27
CA HIS A 57 -3.02 -1.37 0.96
C HIS A 57 -2.39 -0.34 0.02
N SER A 58 -1.26 -0.68 -0.57
CA SER A 58 -0.53 0.19 -1.51
C SER A 58 -0.20 1.57 -0.93
N PRO A 59 0.56 1.66 0.18
CA PRO A 59 0.88 2.96 0.77
C PRO A 59 1.42 3.96 -0.26
N ILE A 60 0.86 5.17 -0.26
CA ILE A 60 1.33 6.30 -1.06
C ILE A 60 2.49 7.01 -0.36
N LYS A 61 3.11 7.98 -1.01
CA LYS A 61 4.17 8.81 -0.45
C LYS A 61 3.78 9.32 0.93
N PHE A 62 4.69 9.19 1.90
CA PHE A 62 4.45 9.58 3.28
C PHE A 62 4.14 11.07 3.41
N ALA A 63 3.11 11.39 4.21
CA ALA A 63 2.77 12.74 4.62
C ALA A 63 2.41 12.72 6.11
N ALA A 64 3.04 13.60 6.90
CA ALA A 64 2.86 13.61 8.36
C ALA A 64 1.41 13.92 8.76
N THR A 65 0.76 14.84 8.07
CA THR A 65 -0.64 15.20 8.30
C THR A 65 -1.59 14.02 8.08
N LEU A 66 -1.35 13.24 7.01
CA LEU A 66 -2.10 12.04 6.74
C LEU A 66 -1.85 10.95 7.79
N ALA A 67 -0.61 10.80 8.23
CA ALA A 67 -0.26 9.84 9.28
C ALA A 67 -1.00 10.15 10.60
N GLU A 68 -1.12 11.42 10.98
CA GLU A 68 -1.90 11.85 12.15
C GLU A 68 -3.39 11.57 11.97
N GLU A 69 -3.94 11.84 10.79
CA GLU A 69 -5.34 11.54 10.49
C GLU A 69 -5.62 10.03 10.63
N LEU A 70 -4.75 9.18 10.07
CA LEU A 70 -4.89 7.73 10.16
C LEU A 70 -4.74 7.19 11.60
N ARG A 71 -3.85 7.78 12.42
CA ARG A 71 -3.74 7.43 13.85
C ARG A 71 -5.03 7.63 14.62
N ASN A 72 -5.84 8.63 14.24
CA ASN A 72 -7.14 8.87 14.85
C ASN A 72 -8.20 7.83 14.42
N LEU A 73 -7.98 7.12 13.32
CA LEU A 73 -8.86 6.04 12.86
C LEU A 73 -8.54 4.70 13.52
N GLY A 74 -7.25 4.45 13.79
CA GLY A 74 -6.79 3.21 14.37
C GLY A 74 -5.27 3.07 14.34
N ARG A 75 -4.78 1.90 14.73
CA ARG A 75 -3.36 1.61 14.79
C ARG A 75 -2.84 1.15 13.43
N ILE A 76 -1.94 1.90 12.80
CA ILE A 76 -1.29 1.50 11.54
C ILE A 76 -0.45 0.23 11.80
N ARG A 77 -0.97 -0.93 11.42
CA ARG A 77 -0.40 -2.23 11.76
C ARG A 77 0.06 -3.04 10.55
N HIS A 78 -0.61 -2.93 9.42
CA HIS A 78 -0.31 -3.72 8.24
C HIS A 78 -0.06 -2.81 7.04
N LEU A 79 1.17 -2.84 6.51
CA LEU A 79 1.58 -2.12 5.30
C LEU A 79 1.74 -3.15 4.18
N VAL A 80 0.88 -3.11 3.19
CA VAL A 80 0.73 -4.21 2.22
C VAL A 80 1.11 -3.79 0.80
N SER A 81 2.05 -4.54 0.21
CA SER A 81 2.36 -4.47 -1.22
C SER A 81 1.61 -5.59 -1.94
N PRO A 82 0.48 -5.30 -2.64
CA PRO A 82 -0.34 -6.31 -3.29
C PRO A 82 0.35 -6.94 -4.51
N ASN A 83 1.29 -6.24 -5.12
CA ASN A 83 2.04 -6.68 -6.28
C ASN A 83 3.47 -6.11 -6.27
N GLN A 84 4.27 -6.50 -7.25
CA GLN A 84 5.69 -6.14 -7.34
C GLN A 84 5.99 -4.65 -7.67
N PHE A 85 4.97 -3.77 -7.74
CA PHE A 85 5.15 -2.34 -8.03
C PHE A 85 4.76 -1.45 -6.84
N HIS A 86 3.81 -1.86 -6.03
CA HIS A 86 3.21 -1.06 -4.96
C HIS A 86 3.99 -1.11 -3.64
N TYR A 87 5.31 -1.11 -3.70
CA TYR A 87 6.19 -1.16 -2.53
C TYR A 87 6.94 0.15 -2.27
N ALA A 88 6.89 1.09 -3.22
CA ALA A 88 7.80 2.23 -3.29
C ALA A 88 7.85 3.07 -2.00
N HIS A 89 6.72 3.22 -1.32
CA HIS A 89 6.60 4.07 -0.14
C HIS A 89 6.47 3.31 1.19
N ILE A 90 6.43 1.97 1.17
CA ILE A 90 6.33 1.16 2.41
C ILE A 90 7.48 1.47 3.37
N GLY A 91 8.70 1.67 2.86
CA GLY A 91 9.86 1.98 3.68
C GLY A 91 9.74 3.30 4.45
N GLU A 92 9.15 4.34 3.85
CA GLU A 92 8.89 5.62 4.51
C GLU A 92 7.92 5.44 5.69
N TRP A 93 6.82 4.72 5.47
CA TRP A 93 5.83 4.43 6.49
C TRP A 93 6.38 3.54 7.62
N SER A 94 7.13 2.50 7.28
CA SER A 94 7.67 1.56 8.28
C SER A 94 8.71 2.19 9.20
N LYS A 95 9.42 3.22 8.75
CA LYS A 95 10.34 4.00 9.60
C LYS A 95 9.61 4.81 10.67
N VAL A 96 8.44 5.34 10.33
CA VAL A 96 7.62 6.13 11.26
C VAL A 96 6.76 5.22 12.14
N PHE A 97 6.40 4.04 11.65
CA PHE A 97 5.61 3.03 12.35
C PHE A 97 6.41 1.71 12.45
N PRO A 98 7.44 1.65 13.31
CA PRO A 98 8.31 0.48 13.40
C PRO A 98 7.60 -0.79 13.88
N GLU A 99 6.46 -0.65 14.55
CA GLU A 99 5.61 -1.76 14.97
C GLU A 99 4.74 -2.32 13.84
N ALA A 100 4.68 -1.64 12.69
CA ALA A 100 3.90 -2.11 11.56
C ALA A 100 4.57 -3.30 10.88
N ILE A 101 3.75 -4.27 10.50
CA ILE A 101 4.17 -5.44 9.75
C ILE A 101 4.11 -5.09 8.26
N THR A 102 5.22 -5.26 7.56
CA THR A 102 5.32 -5.03 6.12
C THR A 102 5.13 -6.36 5.37
N TRP A 103 4.16 -6.40 4.47
CA TRP A 103 3.74 -7.60 3.75
C TRP A 103 4.16 -7.57 2.28
N ALA A 104 4.86 -8.59 1.86
CA ALA A 104 5.38 -8.75 0.50
C ALA A 104 4.53 -9.69 -0.33
N SER A 105 4.05 -9.23 -1.49
CA SER A 105 3.56 -10.12 -2.55
C SER A 105 4.71 -10.88 -3.23
N PRO A 106 4.43 -11.93 -4.01
CA PRO A 106 5.45 -12.67 -4.74
C PRO A 106 6.34 -11.75 -5.60
N ARG A 107 7.66 -11.97 -5.55
CA ARG A 107 8.71 -11.25 -6.27
C ARG A 107 8.98 -9.80 -5.83
N VAL A 108 8.20 -9.23 -4.92
CA VAL A 108 8.42 -7.84 -4.51
C VAL A 108 9.76 -7.67 -3.78
N ARG A 109 10.16 -8.62 -2.94
CA ARG A 109 11.46 -8.58 -2.24
C ARG A 109 12.64 -8.51 -3.21
N GLN A 110 12.64 -9.39 -4.22
CA GLN A 110 13.70 -9.43 -5.24
C GLN A 110 13.74 -8.13 -6.05
N ARG A 111 12.55 -7.60 -6.38
CA ARG A 111 12.45 -6.34 -7.12
C ARG A 111 12.92 -5.15 -6.28
N ALA A 112 12.51 -5.06 -5.03
CA ALA A 112 12.95 -4.01 -4.12
C ALA A 112 14.47 -4.03 -3.94
N LEU A 113 15.05 -5.21 -3.74
CA LEU A 113 16.50 -5.39 -3.64
C LEU A 113 17.22 -4.96 -4.94
N ALA A 114 16.74 -5.41 -6.09
CA ALA A 114 17.32 -5.05 -7.40
C ALA A 114 17.20 -3.54 -7.72
N ARG A 115 16.30 -2.84 -7.07
CA ARG A 115 16.11 -1.39 -7.20
C ARG A 115 16.75 -0.58 -6.08
N HIS A 116 17.48 -1.24 -5.18
CA HIS A 116 18.06 -0.62 -3.97
C HIS A 116 17.02 0.19 -3.17
N ALA A 117 15.79 -0.31 -3.14
CA ALA A 117 14.71 0.35 -2.39
C ALA A 117 14.95 0.19 -0.89
N ASP A 118 14.81 1.28 -0.16
CA ASP A 118 14.97 1.31 1.29
C ASP A 118 13.69 0.80 1.99
N VAL A 119 13.46 -0.49 1.87
CA VAL A 119 12.31 -1.19 2.44
C VAL A 119 12.72 -2.58 2.92
N THR A 120 12.27 -2.94 4.13
CA THR A 120 12.38 -4.29 4.67
C THR A 120 10.97 -4.87 4.81
N PHE A 121 10.78 -6.06 4.25
CA PHE A 121 9.53 -6.80 4.40
C PHE A 121 9.68 -7.85 5.51
N THR A 122 8.76 -7.85 6.47
CA THR A 122 8.79 -8.77 7.61
C THR A 122 7.99 -10.05 7.38
N ARG A 123 6.98 -10.00 6.50
CA ARG A 123 6.11 -11.13 6.16
C ARG A 123 5.88 -11.22 4.65
N ASP A 124 5.52 -12.41 4.22
CA ASP A 124 5.05 -12.67 2.85
C ASP A 124 3.55 -12.91 2.86
N LEU A 125 2.86 -12.41 1.82
CA LEU A 125 1.45 -12.74 1.58
C LEU A 125 1.36 -14.19 1.10
N GLU A 126 0.48 -14.94 1.73
CA GLU A 126 0.14 -16.32 1.38
C GLU A 126 -1.22 -16.35 0.66
N ILE A 127 -1.56 -17.47 0.01
CA ILE A 127 -2.84 -17.60 -0.70
C ILE A 127 -4.02 -17.42 0.26
N LYS A 128 -3.90 -17.99 1.46
CA LYS A 128 -4.92 -17.82 2.51
C LYS A 128 -4.66 -16.53 3.28
N PRO A 129 -5.72 -15.77 3.66
CA PRO A 129 -5.55 -14.62 4.53
C PRO A 129 -4.97 -15.04 5.87
N PRO A 130 -3.99 -14.30 6.40
CA PRO A 130 -3.43 -14.56 7.71
C PRO A 130 -4.46 -14.28 8.81
N GLU A 131 -4.25 -14.85 9.98
CA GLU A 131 -5.13 -14.68 11.13
C GLU A 131 -5.36 -13.19 11.49
N ALA A 132 -4.39 -12.37 11.19
CA ALA A 132 -4.40 -10.93 11.48
C ALA A 132 -5.60 -10.18 10.87
N TRP A 133 -6.18 -10.67 9.75
CA TRP A 133 -7.33 -10.01 9.12
C TRP A 133 -8.35 -10.96 8.46
N ARG A 134 -8.20 -12.28 8.60
CA ARG A 134 -9.07 -13.26 7.93
C ARG A 134 -10.56 -13.17 8.30
N GLN A 135 -10.91 -12.48 9.37
CA GLN A 135 -12.29 -12.26 9.79
C GLN A 135 -12.90 -11.02 9.12
N ASP A 136 -12.07 -10.11 8.64
CA ASP A 136 -12.48 -8.83 8.08
C ASP A 136 -12.23 -8.77 6.56
N ILE A 137 -11.13 -9.39 6.11
CA ILE A 137 -10.70 -9.31 4.69
C ILE A 137 -10.38 -10.70 4.18
N ASP A 138 -11.01 -11.09 3.08
CA ASP A 138 -10.60 -12.25 2.28
C ASP A 138 -9.62 -11.81 1.20
N GLN A 139 -8.87 -12.77 0.64
CA GLN A 139 -7.86 -12.48 -0.38
C GLN A 139 -7.72 -13.62 -1.39
N MET A 140 -7.32 -13.27 -2.59
CA MET A 140 -6.94 -14.23 -3.61
C MET A 140 -5.71 -13.76 -4.38
N LEU A 141 -4.88 -14.70 -4.79
CA LEU A 141 -3.78 -14.42 -5.71
C LEU A 141 -4.29 -14.53 -7.14
N PHE A 142 -4.28 -13.41 -7.87
CA PHE A 142 -4.52 -13.41 -9.30
C PHE A 142 -3.26 -13.88 -10.03
N PRO A 143 -3.29 -15.01 -10.76
CA PRO A 143 -2.11 -15.63 -11.36
C PRO A 143 -1.79 -15.03 -12.74
N GLY A 144 -1.80 -13.72 -12.89
CA GLY A 144 -1.37 -13.05 -14.12
C GLY A 144 0.08 -13.42 -14.48
N GLY A 145 0.40 -13.64 -15.75
CA GLY A 145 1.69 -14.16 -16.23
C GLY A 145 2.92 -13.45 -15.62
N TYR A 146 3.23 -12.25 -16.10
CA TYR A 146 4.31 -11.43 -15.55
C TYR A 146 3.93 -10.78 -14.22
N PHE A 147 2.66 -10.39 -14.07
CA PHE A 147 2.10 -9.78 -12.87
C PHE A 147 1.39 -10.82 -12.03
N LYS A 148 1.77 -10.89 -10.77
CA LYS A 148 1.01 -11.58 -9.74
C LYS A 148 0.52 -10.53 -8.76
N GLU A 149 -0.77 -10.52 -8.52
CA GLU A 149 -1.40 -9.52 -7.66
C GLU A 149 -2.34 -10.19 -6.67
N PHE A 150 -2.28 -9.73 -5.42
CA PHE A 150 -3.30 -10.07 -4.44
C PHE A 150 -4.48 -9.11 -4.57
N ILE A 151 -5.66 -9.68 -4.70
CA ILE A 151 -6.94 -8.97 -4.65
C ILE A 151 -7.53 -9.23 -3.27
N PHE A 152 -8.04 -8.18 -2.65
CA PHE A 152 -8.59 -8.20 -1.31
C PHE A 152 -10.08 -7.85 -1.36
N PHE A 153 -10.88 -8.54 -0.52
CA PHE A 153 -12.33 -8.38 -0.42
C PHE A 153 -12.67 -8.06 1.04
N HIS A 154 -13.23 -6.87 1.26
CA HIS A 154 -13.70 -6.39 2.55
C HIS A 154 -15.22 -6.31 2.58
#